data_59cc89b6b20438efd0771486afc3f148
#
_entry.id   59cc89b6b20438efd0771486afc3f148
#
_cell.length_a   1.000
_cell.length_b   1.000
_cell.length_c   1.000
_cell.angle_alpha   90.00
_cell.angle_beta   90.00
_cell.angle_gamma   90.00
#
_symmetry.space_group_name_H-M   'P 1'
#
loop_
_entity.id
_entity.type
_entity.pdbx_description
1 polymer ?
#
loop_
_entity_poly.entity_id
_entity_poly.type
_entity_poly.pdbx_seq_one_letter_code
_entity_poly.pdbx_strand_id
1 'polypeptide(L)'
;MKILILGAGRVGSSLASTLSRQEYEVSIVDLNKDKLLRLQEDYDLATEIGHASHPITLEKAGADKETIVLAVTNSDECNIASCQIAKSKFNVKKTICRLSDSAYLESLEAFGKDNIDIAIGPENEVTEHLVDLIKHPGAEQIESFANGSLKAVSVKARKDGMLVNRELKSIKSDMPDTDTFVPAIYRKGKPLIPDGKTIIKENDEIYFLAAESDIDSIVQEMRLQDTSSSRIMIIGGGKIGSALAKGLEDDYKIKIIDPDKDRCEVLSRELNRTIVLKGAGSDEELLKSENIENIDIFCALTNDDETNIMSAFLAKKLGAKKTIIIVNNYTYINILPKNFVDIALSPQRLTVSMVLQHLAKGDVPQEVIFKMQSGAEAIEGIIHKNKFTEEFFDKPISELPLPDGCVIAAVIRADEVYMHSKNLLLKPNDKIIVFILGKTDKEKIENLFLTD
;
A
#
# COMPACT_ATOMS: atom_id res chain seq x y z
N MET A 1 20.19 -16.22 -1.22
CA MET A 1 20.40 -14.75 -1.34
C MET A 1 20.59 -14.21 0.06
N LYS A 2 21.62 -13.39 0.26
CA LYS A 2 22.01 -12.89 1.58
C LYS A 2 21.43 -11.50 1.83
N ILE A 3 20.72 -11.32 2.93
CA ILE A 3 20.03 -10.09 3.27
C ILE A 3 20.50 -9.59 4.63
N LEU A 4 20.93 -8.34 4.69
CA LEU A 4 21.32 -7.66 5.91
C LEU A 4 20.32 -6.55 6.23
N ILE A 5 19.57 -6.72 7.32
CA ILE A 5 18.59 -5.77 7.81
C ILE A 5 19.21 -4.88 8.88
N LEU A 6 19.14 -3.57 8.70
CA LEU A 6 19.64 -2.58 9.65
C LEU A 6 18.47 -1.92 10.38
N GLY A 7 18.32 -2.26 11.66
CA GLY A 7 17.25 -1.86 12.56
C GLY A 7 16.25 -2.99 12.83
N ALA A 8 16.14 -3.42 14.10
CA ALA A 8 15.14 -4.38 14.59
C ALA A 8 13.92 -3.67 15.19
N GLY A 9 13.49 -2.58 14.56
CA GLY A 9 12.22 -1.92 14.84
C GLY A 9 11.04 -2.72 14.26
N ARG A 10 9.84 -2.14 14.30
CA ARG A 10 8.60 -2.79 13.78
C ARG A 10 8.75 -3.30 12.34
N VAL A 11 9.30 -2.45 11.46
CA VAL A 11 9.52 -2.80 10.04
C VAL A 11 10.58 -3.90 9.89
N GLY A 12 11.76 -3.69 10.49
CA GLY A 12 12.88 -4.64 10.37
C GLY A 12 12.55 -6.02 10.96
N SER A 13 11.85 -6.08 12.09
CA SER A 13 11.40 -7.35 12.67
C SER A 13 10.38 -8.08 11.78
N SER A 14 9.48 -7.33 11.15
CA SER A 14 8.50 -7.89 10.20
C SER A 14 9.18 -8.42 8.94
N LEU A 15 10.15 -7.66 8.39
CA LEU A 15 10.97 -8.11 7.26
C LEU A 15 11.77 -9.37 7.61
N ALA A 16 12.44 -9.38 8.76
CA ALA A 16 13.22 -10.52 9.23
C ALA A 16 12.35 -11.79 9.32
N SER A 17 11.18 -11.67 9.95
CA SER A 17 10.19 -12.76 10.03
C SER A 17 9.74 -13.27 8.66
N THR A 18 9.44 -12.35 7.72
CA THR A 18 8.93 -12.71 6.39
C THR A 18 10.01 -13.37 5.55
N LEU A 19 11.22 -12.81 5.55
CA LEU A 19 12.34 -13.27 4.72
C LEU A 19 12.94 -14.58 5.24
N SER A 20 13.04 -14.75 6.56
CA SER A 20 13.50 -16.02 7.16
C SER A 20 12.57 -17.19 6.79
N ARG A 21 11.24 -16.96 6.73
CA ARG A 21 10.27 -17.98 6.29
C ARG A 21 10.36 -18.31 4.80
N GLN A 22 10.94 -17.45 4.00
CA GLN A 22 11.18 -17.63 2.55
C GLN A 22 12.58 -18.22 2.26
N GLU A 23 13.25 -18.75 3.28
CA GLU A 23 14.56 -19.41 3.19
C GLU A 23 15.69 -18.49 2.69
N TYR A 24 15.58 -17.16 2.91
CA TYR A 24 16.70 -16.25 2.73
C TYR A 24 17.69 -16.35 3.88
N GLU A 25 18.97 -16.18 3.60
CA GLU A 25 20.02 -16.01 4.63
C GLU A 25 19.91 -14.60 5.21
N VAL A 26 19.31 -14.47 6.40
CA VAL A 26 19.00 -13.18 7.00
C VAL A 26 19.95 -12.88 8.16
N SER A 27 20.58 -11.70 8.11
CA SER A 27 21.28 -11.09 9.25
C SER A 27 20.57 -9.80 9.66
N ILE A 28 20.47 -9.50 10.94
CA ILE A 28 19.85 -8.29 11.46
C ILE A 28 20.72 -7.59 12.50
N VAL A 29 20.77 -6.25 12.40
CA VAL A 29 21.57 -5.37 13.28
C VAL A 29 20.64 -4.44 14.06
N ASP A 30 20.85 -4.31 15.37
CA ASP A 30 20.20 -3.29 16.21
C ASP A 30 21.08 -2.96 17.42
N LEU A 31 20.85 -1.81 18.03
CA LEU A 31 21.47 -1.43 19.30
C LEU A 31 20.87 -2.18 20.48
N ASN A 32 19.62 -2.61 20.36
CA ASN A 32 18.86 -3.25 21.42
C ASN A 32 19.01 -4.77 21.38
N LYS A 33 19.80 -5.30 22.32
CA LYS A 33 20.06 -6.73 22.46
C LYS A 33 18.80 -7.57 22.67
N ASP A 34 17.84 -7.07 23.45
CA ASP A 34 16.64 -7.85 23.81
C ASP A 34 15.73 -8.06 22.60
N LYS A 35 15.65 -7.08 21.69
CA LYS A 35 14.93 -7.25 20.42
C LYS A 35 15.56 -8.32 19.54
N LEU A 36 16.88 -8.32 19.45
CA LEU A 36 17.64 -9.29 18.65
C LEU A 36 17.49 -10.70 19.19
N LEU A 37 17.57 -10.88 20.52
CA LEU A 37 17.39 -12.18 21.16
C LEU A 37 16.02 -12.79 20.87
N ARG A 38 14.95 -12.00 21.00
CA ARG A 38 13.58 -12.46 20.67
C ARG A 38 13.45 -12.91 19.22
N LEU A 39 14.04 -12.17 18.28
CA LEU A 39 14.01 -12.55 16.87
C LEU A 39 14.79 -13.85 16.61
N GLN A 40 15.90 -14.06 17.30
CA GLN A 40 16.73 -15.27 17.19
C GLN A 40 16.07 -16.50 17.84
N GLU A 41 15.22 -16.30 18.86
CA GLU A 41 14.40 -17.36 19.46
C GLU A 41 13.29 -17.83 18.52
N ASP A 42 12.70 -16.91 17.76
CA ASP A 42 11.53 -17.16 16.92
C ASP A 42 11.88 -17.57 15.48
N TYR A 43 13.06 -17.18 14.98
CA TYR A 43 13.45 -17.32 13.57
C TYR A 43 14.91 -17.73 13.41
N ASP A 44 15.21 -18.48 12.34
CA ASP A 44 16.57 -18.84 11.94
C ASP A 44 17.23 -17.65 11.22
N LEU A 45 17.94 -16.82 11.99
CA LEU A 45 18.64 -15.64 11.48
C LEU A 45 19.87 -15.28 12.35
N ALA A 46 20.83 -14.62 11.74
CA ALA A 46 22.01 -14.10 12.44
C ALA A 46 21.72 -12.72 13.04
N THR A 47 22.29 -12.44 14.20
CA THR A 47 22.13 -11.14 14.89
C THR A 47 23.47 -10.51 15.21
N GLU A 48 23.60 -9.19 15.06
CA GLU A 48 24.76 -8.41 15.48
C GLU A 48 24.31 -7.18 16.28
N ILE A 49 24.93 -6.97 17.44
CA ILE A 49 24.63 -5.80 18.29
C ILE A 49 25.55 -4.66 17.90
N GLY A 50 25.00 -3.55 17.44
CA GLY A 50 25.81 -2.37 17.10
C GLY A 50 25.06 -1.30 16.35
N HIS A 51 25.74 -0.18 16.09
CA HIS A 51 25.18 0.91 15.32
C HIS A 51 25.16 0.55 13.83
N ALA A 52 24.01 0.75 13.18
CA ALA A 52 23.79 0.34 11.80
C ALA A 52 24.76 1.00 10.79
N SER A 53 25.18 2.24 11.02
CA SER A 53 26.14 2.95 10.17
C SER A 53 27.61 2.72 10.56
N HIS A 54 27.90 1.82 11.54
CA HIS A 54 29.29 1.61 11.92
C HIS A 54 29.94 0.52 11.04
N PRO A 55 31.08 0.81 10.35
CA PRO A 55 31.68 -0.14 9.41
C PRO A 55 32.03 -1.51 10.02
N ILE A 56 32.50 -1.55 11.29
CA ILE A 56 32.84 -2.81 11.96
C ILE A 56 31.57 -3.64 12.23
N THR A 57 30.45 -2.99 12.54
CA THR A 57 29.17 -3.68 12.73
C THR A 57 28.70 -4.33 11.44
N LEU A 58 28.77 -3.61 10.32
CA LEU A 58 28.42 -4.15 9.00
C LEU A 58 29.30 -5.33 8.61
N GLU A 59 30.60 -5.25 8.88
CA GLU A 59 31.55 -6.32 8.63
C GLU A 59 31.24 -7.59 9.44
N LYS A 60 30.99 -7.45 10.75
CA LYS A 60 30.59 -8.56 11.63
C LYS A 60 29.24 -9.17 11.28
N ALA A 61 28.30 -8.34 10.81
CA ALA A 61 27.02 -8.81 10.32
C ALA A 61 27.10 -9.47 8.93
N GLY A 62 28.30 -9.52 8.35
CA GLY A 62 28.63 -10.26 7.14
C GLY A 62 28.33 -9.51 5.86
N ALA A 63 28.43 -8.17 5.84
CA ALA A 63 28.27 -7.38 4.61
C ALA A 63 29.38 -7.72 3.60
N ASP A 64 29.00 -8.11 2.39
CA ASP A 64 29.88 -8.43 1.26
C ASP A 64 29.18 -8.15 -0.08
N LYS A 65 29.87 -8.44 -1.18
CA LYS A 65 29.39 -8.21 -2.56
C LYS A 65 28.12 -8.97 -2.94
N GLU A 66 27.73 -10.03 -2.22
CA GLU A 66 26.52 -10.82 -2.49
C GLU A 66 25.34 -10.35 -1.62
N THR A 67 25.59 -9.41 -0.69
CA THR A 67 24.62 -8.96 0.31
C THR A 67 23.70 -7.88 -0.29
N ILE A 68 22.40 -7.99 0.01
CA ILE A 68 21.44 -6.89 -0.13
C ILE A 68 21.24 -6.26 1.25
N VAL A 69 21.39 -4.95 1.33
CA VAL A 69 21.24 -4.19 2.57
C VAL A 69 19.90 -3.49 2.61
N LEU A 70 19.14 -3.70 3.68
CA LEU A 70 17.86 -3.05 3.98
C LEU A 70 18.05 -2.12 5.16
N ALA A 71 18.23 -0.81 4.92
CA ALA A 71 18.38 0.19 5.96
C ALA A 71 16.99 0.73 6.34
N VAL A 72 16.46 0.25 7.48
CA VAL A 72 15.08 0.50 7.94
C VAL A 72 15.02 0.93 9.41
N THR A 73 16.03 1.65 9.86
CA THR A 73 16.04 2.26 11.20
C THR A 73 15.03 3.41 11.28
N ASN A 74 14.91 4.03 12.44
CA ASN A 74 14.06 5.22 12.64
C ASN A 74 14.76 6.56 12.34
N SER A 75 16.01 6.56 11.86
CA SER A 75 16.76 7.75 11.46
C SER A 75 17.12 7.67 9.98
N ASP A 76 16.64 8.65 9.22
CA ASP A 76 16.91 8.78 7.78
C ASP A 76 18.41 8.96 7.52
N GLU A 77 19.11 9.77 8.34
CA GLU A 77 20.55 10.00 8.26
C GLU A 77 21.34 8.71 8.51
N CYS A 78 20.92 7.91 9.49
CA CYS A 78 21.52 6.61 9.76
C CYS A 78 21.34 5.66 8.58
N ASN A 79 20.15 5.63 7.98
CA ASN A 79 19.83 4.77 6.84
C ASN A 79 20.66 5.18 5.61
N ILE A 80 20.76 6.48 5.32
CA ILE A 80 21.61 7.02 4.23
C ILE A 80 23.07 6.65 4.45
N ALA A 81 23.63 6.96 5.63
CA ALA A 81 25.03 6.69 5.94
C ALA A 81 25.34 5.19 5.88
N SER A 82 24.43 4.35 6.35
CA SER A 82 24.58 2.88 6.30
C SER A 82 24.65 2.36 4.87
N CYS A 83 23.77 2.82 3.99
CA CYS A 83 23.78 2.45 2.57
C CYS A 83 25.06 2.90 1.87
N GLN A 84 25.50 4.15 2.12
CA GLN A 84 26.74 4.68 1.56
C GLN A 84 27.97 3.87 1.99
N ILE A 85 28.08 3.51 3.27
CA ILE A 85 29.19 2.70 3.78
C ILE A 85 29.11 1.29 3.22
N ALA A 86 27.94 0.69 3.17
CA ALA A 86 27.75 -0.64 2.60
C ALA A 86 28.21 -0.71 1.14
N LYS A 87 27.84 0.26 0.31
CA LYS A 87 28.28 0.34 -1.09
C LYS A 87 29.77 0.64 -1.20
N SER A 88 30.26 1.71 -0.56
CA SER A 88 31.64 2.18 -0.76
C SER A 88 32.70 1.26 -0.19
N LYS A 89 32.46 0.65 0.99
CA LYS A 89 33.44 -0.20 1.67
C LYS A 89 33.31 -1.68 1.33
N PHE A 90 32.08 -2.19 1.22
CA PHE A 90 31.80 -3.63 1.08
C PHE A 90 31.33 -4.01 -0.33
N ASN A 91 31.08 -3.01 -1.19
CA ASN A 91 30.60 -3.19 -2.57
C ASN A 91 29.38 -4.13 -2.62
N VAL A 92 28.42 -3.91 -1.68
CA VAL A 92 27.23 -4.75 -1.58
C VAL A 92 26.42 -4.74 -2.87
N LYS A 93 25.73 -5.85 -3.16
CA LYS A 93 24.96 -6.04 -4.39
C LYS A 93 23.91 -4.96 -4.59
N LYS A 94 23.12 -4.68 -3.53
CA LYS A 94 22.01 -3.73 -3.60
C LYS A 94 21.76 -3.08 -2.24
N THR A 95 21.31 -1.83 -2.23
CA THR A 95 20.88 -1.11 -1.05
C THR A 95 19.44 -0.65 -1.20
N ILE A 96 18.62 -0.85 -0.16
CA ILE A 96 17.27 -0.32 -0.04
C ILE A 96 17.23 0.54 1.20
N CYS A 97 16.93 1.83 1.04
CA CYS A 97 16.98 2.86 2.07
C CYS A 97 15.58 3.35 2.39
N ARG A 98 15.10 3.18 3.63
CA ARG A 98 13.87 3.80 4.10
C ARG A 98 14.13 5.25 4.47
N LEU A 99 13.35 6.16 3.89
CA LEU A 99 13.38 7.59 4.17
C LEU A 99 11.96 8.04 4.51
N SER A 100 11.79 8.60 5.70
CA SER A 100 10.49 9.07 6.17
C SER A 100 10.26 10.57 5.96
N ASP A 101 11.29 11.32 5.54
CA ASP A 101 11.19 12.72 5.21
C ASP A 101 11.28 12.92 3.70
N SER A 102 10.27 13.58 3.12
CA SER A 102 10.19 13.86 1.68
C SER A 102 11.37 14.68 1.17
N ALA A 103 11.94 15.56 2.00
CA ALA A 103 13.10 16.37 1.60
C ALA A 103 14.32 15.52 1.26
N TYR A 104 14.53 14.39 1.97
CA TYR A 104 15.58 13.43 1.61
C TYR A 104 15.27 12.68 0.31
N LEU A 105 14.01 12.31 0.09
CA LEU A 105 13.59 11.63 -1.15
C LEU A 105 13.77 12.53 -2.38
N GLU A 106 13.38 13.79 -2.26
CA GLU A 106 13.55 14.79 -3.33
C GLU A 106 15.03 15.13 -3.60
N SER A 107 15.89 14.96 -2.59
CA SER A 107 17.32 15.28 -2.66
C SER A 107 18.22 14.06 -2.89
N LEU A 108 17.68 12.90 -3.27
CA LEU A 108 18.44 11.65 -3.42
C LEU A 108 19.67 11.78 -4.31
N GLU A 109 19.61 12.59 -5.37
CA GLU A 109 20.74 12.83 -6.27
C GLU A 109 21.93 13.46 -5.55
N ALA A 110 21.70 14.25 -4.51
CA ALA A 110 22.78 14.88 -3.72
C ALA A 110 23.58 13.86 -2.89
N PHE A 111 23.00 12.69 -2.58
CA PHE A 111 23.67 11.62 -1.81
C PHE A 111 24.47 10.66 -2.69
N GLY A 112 24.49 10.87 -4.02
CA GLY A 112 25.17 10.04 -5.01
C GLY A 112 24.28 8.87 -5.45
N LYS A 113 23.90 8.88 -6.73
CA LYS A 113 23.04 7.84 -7.35
C LYS A 113 23.61 6.43 -7.21
N ASP A 114 24.93 6.30 -7.04
CA ASP A 114 25.61 4.99 -6.97
C ASP A 114 25.62 4.39 -5.56
N ASN A 115 25.18 5.12 -4.54
CA ASN A 115 25.27 4.70 -3.14
C ASN A 115 23.95 4.21 -2.54
N ILE A 116 22.82 4.62 -3.11
CA ILE A 116 21.47 4.19 -2.73
C ILE A 116 20.76 3.73 -3.98
N ASP A 117 20.65 2.41 -4.15
CA ASP A 117 20.02 1.87 -5.36
C ASP A 117 18.51 2.12 -5.37
N ILE A 118 17.87 2.03 -4.19
CA ILE A 118 16.43 2.23 -4.02
C ILE A 118 16.18 2.99 -2.72
N ALA A 119 15.38 4.05 -2.80
CA ALA A 119 14.81 4.73 -1.64
C ALA A 119 13.30 4.49 -1.59
N ILE A 120 12.80 4.18 -0.41
CA ILE A 120 11.37 3.98 -0.14
C ILE A 120 10.88 5.01 0.88
N GLY A 121 9.74 5.63 0.59
CA GLY A 121 9.10 6.66 1.43
C GLY A 121 7.71 6.24 1.91
N PRO A 122 7.60 5.33 2.90
CA PRO A 122 6.32 4.79 3.29
C PRO A 122 5.31 5.83 3.78
N GLU A 123 5.78 6.89 4.41
CA GLU A 123 4.94 7.98 4.89
C GLU A 123 4.30 8.75 3.73
N ASN A 124 5.03 8.94 2.63
CA ASN A 124 4.51 9.56 1.41
C ASN A 124 3.46 8.65 0.75
N GLU A 125 3.78 7.37 0.58
CA GLU A 125 2.86 6.38 0.02
C GLU A 125 1.55 6.28 0.83
N VAL A 126 1.64 6.26 2.17
CA VAL A 126 0.45 6.30 3.03
C VAL A 126 -0.35 7.58 2.81
N THR A 127 0.34 8.72 2.67
CA THR A 127 -0.32 10.01 2.45
C THR A 127 -1.02 10.04 1.10
N GLU A 128 -0.37 9.60 0.02
CA GLU A 128 -0.98 9.50 -1.32
C GLU A 128 -2.19 8.58 -1.31
N HIS A 129 -2.07 7.42 -0.66
CA HIS A 129 -3.19 6.48 -0.52
C HIS A 129 -4.36 7.08 0.26
N LEU A 130 -4.09 7.86 1.33
CA LEU A 130 -5.12 8.58 2.07
C LEU A 130 -5.79 9.67 1.22
N VAL A 131 -5.00 10.41 0.44
CA VAL A 131 -5.50 11.42 -0.50
C VAL A 131 -6.46 10.79 -1.51
N ASP A 132 -6.06 9.67 -2.11
CA ASP A 132 -6.89 8.91 -3.06
C ASP A 132 -8.21 8.46 -2.42
N LEU A 133 -8.17 7.87 -1.21
CA LEU A 133 -9.36 7.43 -0.48
C LEU A 133 -10.29 8.58 -0.07
N ILE A 134 -9.76 9.78 0.11
CA ILE A 134 -10.52 10.98 0.46
C ILE A 134 -11.13 11.61 -0.77
N LYS A 135 -10.38 11.70 -1.87
CA LYS A 135 -10.87 12.22 -3.15
C LYS A 135 -11.94 11.34 -3.77
N HIS A 136 -11.88 10.02 -3.54
CA HIS A 136 -12.86 9.05 -4.04
C HIS A 136 -13.67 8.44 -2.88
N PRO A 137 -14.59 9.16 -2.25
CA PRO A 137 -15.24 8.77 -0.97
C PRO A 137 -16.07 7.48 -1.06
N GLY A 138 -16.31 6.99 -2.28
CA GLY A 138 -16.98 5.71 -2.55
C GLY A 138 -16.08 4.50 -2.48
N ALA A 139 -14.80 4.67 -2.64
CA ALA A 139 -13.84 3.59 -2.59
C ALA A 139 -13.60 3.10 -1.15
N GLU A 140 -13.50 1.77 -0.99
CA GLU A 140 -13.03 1.15 0.26
C GLU A 140 -11.52 0.91 0.20
N GLN A 141 -10.97 0.66 -1.01
CA GLN A 141 -9.56 0.51 -1.27
C GLN A 141 -9.24 1.00 -2.69
N ILE A 142 -8.06 1.62 -2.85
CA ILE A 142 -7.54 2.05 -4.16
C ILE A 142 -6.08 1.63 -4.23
N GLU A 143 -5.70 0.99 -5.34
CA GLU A 143 -4.32 0.57 -5.60
C GLU A 143 -3.91 1.02 -6.99
N SER A 144 -2.71 1.57 -7.12
CA SER A 144 -2.20 2.10 -8.39
C SER A 144 -1.32 1.08 -9.11
N PHE A 145 -1.51 0.96 -10.42
CA PHE A 145 -0.76 0.12 -11.33
C PHE A 145 -0.26 0.93 -12.52
N ALA A 146 0.67 0.38 -13.28
CA ALA A 146 1.21 0.99 -14.50
C ALA A 146 1.68 2.45 -14.25
N ASN A 147 2.46 2.67 -13.18
CA ASN A 147 2.95 3.98 -12.77
C ASN A 147 1.83 5.02 -12.54
N GLY A 148 0.66 4.56 -12.05
CA GLY A 148 -0.50 5.42 -11.73
C GLY A 148 -1.51 5.60 -12.87
N SER A 149 -1.23 5.12 -14.09
CA SER A 149 -2.16 5.23 -15.22
C SER A 149 -3.39 4.34 -15.09
N LEU A 150 -3.31 3.28 -14.29
CA LEU A 150 -4.42 2.39 -13.94
C LEU A 150 -4.60 2.32 -12.43
N LYS A 151 -5.85 2.26 -12.00
CA LYS A 151 -6.20 2.04 -10.60
C LYS A 151 -7.15 0.86 -10.46
N ALA A 152 -6.87 0.00 -9.47
CA ALA A 152 -7.83 -0.99 -9.00
C ALA A 152 -8.57 -0.39 -7.81
N VAL A 153 -9.87 -0.31 -7.90
CA VAL A 153 -10.74 0.30 -6.89
C VAL A 153 -11.72 -0.73 -6.37
N SER A 154 -11.79 -0.91 -5.06
CA SER A 154 -12.86 -1.71 -4.46
C SER A 154 -14.01 -0.81 -4.02
N VAL A 155 -15.21 -1.23 -4.40
CA VAL A 155 -16.46 -0.55 -4.05
C VAL A 155 -17.45 -1.54 -3.50
N LYS A 156 -18.13 -1.19 -2.41
CA LYS A 156 -19.21 -2.02 -1.87
C LYS A 156 -20.55 -1.66 -2.50
N ALA A 157 -21.21 -2.66 -3.11
CA ALA A 157 -22.51 -2.49 -3.71
C ALA A 157 -23.58 -2.20 -2.64
N ARG A 158 -24.17 -1.02 -2.66
CA ARG A 158 -25.26 -0.62 -1.76
C ARG A 158 -26.62 -0.85 -2.43
N LYS A 159 -27.66 -1.07 -1.60
CA LYS A 159 -29.02 -1.40 -2.02
C LYS A 159 -29.57 -0.47 -3.13
N ASP A 160 -29.25 0.81 -3.05
CA ASP A 160 -29.76 1.84 -3.95
C ASP A 160 -28.80 2.12 -5.14
N GLY A 161 -27.68 1.36 -5.25
CA GLY A 161 -26.73 1.50 -6.36
C GLY A 161 -27.31 1.02 -7.69
N MET A 162 -27.04 1.75 -8.78
CA MET A 162 -27.65 1.50 -10.10
C MET A 162 -27.30 0.13 -10.68
N LEU A 163 -26.16 -0.43 -10.33
CA LEU A 163 -25.69 -1.73 -10.82
C LEU A 163 -26.20 -2.92 -10.00
N VAL A 164 -26.82 -2.70 -8.83
CA VAL A 164 -27.35 -3.79 -7.99
C VAL A 164 -28.52 -4.47 -8.68
N ASN A 165 -28.54 -5.81 -8.69
CA ASN A 165 -29.48 -6.70 -9.37
C ASN A 165 -29.39 -6.63 -10.91
N ARG A 166 -28.30 -6.09 -11.46
CA ARG A 166 -28.01 -6.11 -12.90
C ARG A 166 -26.89 -7.07 -13.24
N GLU A 167 -26.87 -7.55 -14.48
CA GLU A 167 -25.77 -8.36 -15.01
C GLU A 167 -24.55 -7.45 -15.28
N LEU A 168 -23.36 -7.97 -15.03
CA LEU A 168 -22.09 -7.24 -15.17
C LEU A 168 -21.90 -6.67 -16.60
N LYS A 169 -22.37 -7.36 -17.63
CA LYS A 169 -22.31 -6.87 -19.02
C LYS A 169 -23.05 -5.55 -19.25
N SER A 170 -24.03 -5.20 -18.38
CA SER A 170 -24.77 -3.94 -18.50
C SER A 170 -23.93 -2.71 -18.14
N ILE A 171 -22.83 -2.87 -17.42
CA ILE A 171 -21.90 -1.78 -17.07
C ILE A 171 -21.47 -1.02 -18.34
N LYS A 172 -21.12 -1.76 -19.40
CA LYS A 172 -20.68 -1.16 -20.66
C LYS A 172 -21.77 -0.35 -21.38
N SER A 173 -23.05 -0.69 -21.16
CA SER A 173 -24.18 0.08 -21.69
C SER A 173 -24.56 1.27 -20.82
N ASP A 174 -24.35 1.16 -19.52
CA ASP A 174 -24.68 2.18 -18.54
C ASP A 174 -23.56 3.24 -18.43
N MET A 175 -22.30 2.84 -18.68
CA MET A 175 -21.10 3.69 -18.69
C MET A 175 -20.31 3.49 -20.01
N PRO A 176 -20.81 3.96 -21.14
CA PRO A 176 -20.22 3.68 -22.45
C PRO A 176 -18.84 4.30 -22.65
N ASP A 177 -18.57 5.41 -21.98
CA ASP A 177 -17.34 6.20 -22.12
C ASP A 177 -16.22 5.74 -21.17
N THR A 178 -16.48 4.74 -20.30
CA THR A 178 -15.47 4.19 -19.37
C THR A 178 -14.93 2.86 -19.88
N ASP A 179 -13.59 2.74 -19.94
CA ASP A 179 -12.94 1.46 -20.20
C ASP A 179 -12.58 0.80 -18.86
N THR A 180 -13.42 -0.13 -18.43
CA THR A 180 -13.28 -0.79 -17.12
C THR A 180 -13.40 -2.29 -17.23
N PHE A 181 -12.69 -2.99 -16.35
CA PHE A 181 -12.78 -4.43 -16.16
C PHE A 181 -13.04 -4.76 -14.69
N VAL A 182 -13.85 -5.79 -14.44
CA VAL A 182 -14.11 -6.30 -13.08
C VAL A 182 -13.42 -7.65 -12.91
N PRO A 183 -12.21 -7.67 -12.35
CA PRO A 183 -11.45 -8.91 -12.16
C PRO A 183 -11.99 -9.78 -11.03
N ALA A 184 -12.65 -9.19 -10.02
CA ALA A 184 -13.05 -9.87 -8.80
C ALA A 184 -14.32 -9.30 -8.19
N ILE A 185 -15.14 -10.19 -7.61
CA ILE A 185 -16.23 -9.85 -6.70
C ILE A 185 -16.08 -10.69 -5.44
N TYR A 186 -16.21 -10.06 -4.26
CA TYR A 186 -16.31 -10.77 -2.99
C TYR A 186 -17.74 -10.73 -2.49
N ARG A 187 -18.34 -11.91 -2.38
CA ARG A 187 -19.71 -12.09 -1.90
C ARG A 187 -19.71 -12.84 -0.57
N LYS A 188 -20.11 -12.15 0.51
CA LYS A 188 -20.05 -12.71 1.88
C LYS A 188 -18.66 -13.24 2.25
N GLY A 189 -17.61 -12.53 1.84
CA GLY A 189 -16.21 -12.89 2.10
C GLY A 189 -15.65 -14.02 1.23
N LYS A 190 -16.40 -14.51 0.23
CA LYS A 190 -15.94 -15.54 -0.72
C LYS A 190 -15.64 -14.90 -2.06
N PRO A 191 -14.45 -15.15 -2.64
CA PRO A 191 -14.10 -14.62 -3.95
C PRO A 191 -14.83 -15.35 -5.07
N LEU A 192 -15.13 -14.62 -6.14
CA LEU A 192 -15.56 -15.17 -7.42
C LEU A 192 -14.95 -14.35 -8.56
N ILE A 193 -14.52 -15.03 -9.62
CA ILE A 193 -14.19 -14.41 -10.91
C ILE A 193 -15.51 -14.23 -11.65
N PRO A 194 -15.94 -12.96 -11.89
CA PRO A 194 -17.22 -12.75 -12.54
C PRO A 194 -17.15 -12.96 -14.06
N ASP A 195 -18.27 -13.31 -14.64
CA ASP A 195 -18.51 -13.27 -16.08
C ASP A 195 -19.56 -12.19 -16.41
N GLY A 196 -19.79 -11.95 -17.71
CA GLY A 196 -20.75 -10.94 -18.14
C GLY A 196 -22.20 -11.19 -17.69
N LYS A 197 -22.56 -12.42 -17.27
CA LYS A 197 -23.88 -12.81 -16.76
C LYS A 197 -23.97 -12.73 -15.23
N THR A 198 -22.86 -12.49 -14.57
CA THR A 198 -22.82 -12.38 -13.12
C THR A 198 -23.67 -11.20 -12.66
N ILE A 199 -24.64 -11.46 -11.78
CA ILE A 199 -25.53 -10.43 -11.22
C ILE A 199 -24.88 -9.88 -9.96
N ILE A 200 -24.71 -8.57 -9.91
CA ILE A 200 -24.23 -7.83 -8.75
C ILE A 200 -25.32 -7.84 -7.67
N LYS A 201 -24.96 -8.20 -6.44
CA LYS A 201 -25.87 -8.23 -5.29
C LYS A 201 -25.52 -7.17 -4.27
N GLU A 202 -26.48 -6.77 -3.48
CA GLU A 202 -26.26 -5.90 -2.33
C GLU A 202 -25.19 -6.46 -1.40
N ASN A 203 -24.28 -5.62 -0.93
CA ASN A 203 -23.11 -5.92 -0.12
C ASN A 203 -22.01 -6.74 -0.83
N ASP A 204 -22.06 -6.92 -2.13
CA ASP A 204 -20.89 -7.39 -2.87
C ASP A 204 -19.79 -6.33 -2.80
N GLU A 205 -18.55 -6.76 -2.54
CA GLU A 205 -17.36 -5.96 -2.69
C GLU A 205 -16.80 -6.21 -4.09
N ILE A 206 -16.80 -5.19 -4.94
CA ILE A 206 -16.48 -5.30 -6.36
C ILE A 206 -15.18 -4.58 -6.62
N TYR A 207 -14.24 -5.26 -7.25
CA TYR A 207 -13.00 -4.68 -7.72
C TYR A 207 -13.12 -4.27 -9.17
N PHE A 208 -12.87 -3.00 -9.44
CA PHE A 208 -12.80 -2.41 -10.77
C PHE A 208 -11.35 -2.09 -11.09
N LEU A 209 -10.92 -2.40 -12.29
CA LEU A 209 -9.69 -1.88 -12.87
C LEU A 209 -10.07 -0.89 -13.96
N ALA A 210 -9.58 0.35 -13.86
CA ALA A 210 -9.91 1.43 -14.78
C ALA A 210 -8.78 2.48 -14.86
N ALA A 211 -8.83 3.35 -15.86
CA ALA A 211 -8.00 4.54 -15.89
C ALA A 211 -8.34 5.49 -14.74
N GLU A 212 -7.37 6.27 -14.27
CA GLU A 212 -7.58 7.22 -13.17
C GLU A 212 -8.74 8.20 -13.45
N SER A 213 -8.85 8.67 -14.69
CA SER A 213 -9.92 9.58 -15.13
C SER A 213 -11.33 9.02 -14.98
N ASP A 214 -11.48 7.69 -14.94
CA ASP A 214 -12.78 7.02 -14.96
C ASP A 214 -13.26 6.62 -13.57
N ILE A 215 -12.37 6.69 -12.57
CA ILE A 215 -12.65 6.22 -11.19
C ILE A 215 -13.85 6.92 -10.57
N ASP A 216 -13.94 8.26 -10.70
CA ASP A 216 -15.05 9.01 -10.14
C ASP A 216 -16.39 8.60 -10.73
N SER A 217 -16.44 8.38 -12.04
CA SER A 217 -17.65 7.93 -12.74
C SER A 217 -18.09 6.56 -12.24
N ILE A 218 -17.14 5.62 -12.08
CA ILE A 218 -17.41 4.27 -11.57
C ILE A 218 -17.93 4.32 -10.12
N VAL A 219 -17.27 5.11 -9.28
CA VAL A 219 -17.63 5.22 -7.86
C VAL A 219 -19.01 5.88 -7.70
N GLN A 220 -19.32 6.90 -8.52
CA GLN A 220 -20.63 7.58 -8.51
C GLN A 220 -21.77 6.66 -8.94
N GLU A 221 -21.58 5.87 -10.01
CA GLU A 221 -22.58 4.93 -10.49
C GLU A 221 -22.87 3.79 -9.51
N MET A 222 -21.89 3.43 -8.68
CA MET A 222 -22.06 2.43 -7.62
C MET A 222 -22.81 2.97 -6.41
N ARG A 223 -22.93 4.30 -6.30
CA ARG A 223 -23.53 5.00 -5.16
C ARG A 223 -24.46 6.12 -5.64
N LEU A 224 -25.75 5.99 -5.33
CA LEU A 224 -26.66 7.15 -5.38
C LEU A 224 -26.33 8.06 -4.19
N GLN A 225 -25.88 9.30 -4.50
CA GLN A 225 -25.74 10.42 -3.56
C GLN A 225 -24.84 10.19 -2.34
N ASP A 226 -23.53 10.15 -2.54
CA ASP A 226 -22.65 10.68 -1.48
C ASP A 226 -22.46 12.18 -1.76
N THR A 227 -22.98 13.02 -0.86
CA THR A 227 -22.66 14.45 -0.84
C THR A 227 -21.14 14.59 -0.81
N SER A 228 -20.60 15.45 -1.65
CA SER A 228 -19.15 15.74 -1.67
C SER A 228 -18.66 15.93 -0.24
N SER A 229 -17.78 15.05 0.23
CA SER A 229 -17.13 15.19 1.53
C SER A 229 -16.33 16.48 1.50
N SER A 230 -16.62 17.40 2.41
CA SER A 230 -15.97 18.72 2.40
C SER A 230 -15.27 19.07 3.70
N ARG A 231 -15.54 18.34 4.79
CA ARG A 231 -15.03 18.64 6.12
C ARG A 231 -14.24 17.46 6.67
N ILE A 232 -12.96 17.70 6.92
CA ILE A 232 -12.03 16.68 7.41
C ILE A 232 -11.53 17.09 8.79
N MET A 233 -11.48 16.15 9.73
CA MET A 233 -10.81 16.32 11.00
C MET A 233 -9.66 15.31 11.11
N ILE A 234 -8.46 15.79 11.35
CA ILE A 234 -7.23 15.00 11.46
C ILE A 234 -6.74 15.04 12.90
N ILE A 235 -6.51 13.87 13.50
CA ILE A 235 -5.87 13.73 14.80
C ILE A 235 -4.42 13.28 14.56
N GLY A 236 -3.48 14.08 15.07
CA GLY A 236 -2.04 13.89 14.89
C GLY A 236 -1.46 14.76 13.78
N GLY A 237 -0.68 15.75 14.19
CA GLY A 237 0.04 16.68 13.31
C GLY A 237 1.45 16.20 12.93
N GLY A 238 1.71 14.89 12.99
CA GLY A 238 2.96 14.27 12.56
C GLY A 238 3.19 14.38 11.04
N LYS A 239 4.18 13.63 10.52
CA LYS A 239 4.57 13.68 9.09
C LYS A 239 3.38 13.38 8.17
N ILE A 240 2.64 12.30 8.41
CA ILE A 240 1.49 11.91 7.58
C ILE A 240 0.34 12.92 7.71
N GLY A 241 -0.03 13.31 8.95
CA GLY A 241 -1.16 14.23 9.16
C GLY A 241 -0.92 15.63 8.59
N SER A 242 0.30 16.18 8.72
CA SER A 242 0.65 17.47 8.14
C SER A 242 0.71 17.42 6.61
N ALA A 243 1.29 16.37 6.03
CA ALA A 243 1.35 16.18 4.59
C ALA A 243 -0.06 16.01 3.99
N LEU A 244 -0.92 15.22 4.65
CA LEU A 244 -2.32 15.05 4.25
C LEU A 244 -3.09 16.38 4.29
N ALA A 245 -2.94 17.15 5.38
CA ALA A 245 -3.58 18.45 5.50
C ALA A 245 -3.12 19.41 4.39
N LYS A 246 -1.82 19.49 4.14
CA LYS A 246 -1.23 20.32 3.08
C LYS A 246 -1.69 19.93 1.69
N GLY A 247 -1.80 18.63 1.41
CA GLY A 247 -2.25 18.13 0.10
C GLY A 247 -3.74 18.33 -0.19
N LEU A 248 -4.56 18.60 0.84
CA LEU A 248 -6.01 18.68 0.72
C LEU A 248 -6.61 20.05 1.12
N GLU A 249 -5.87 20.96 1.76
CA GLU A 249 -6.43 22.18 2.32
C GLU A 249 -6.98 23.18 1.30
N ASP A 250 -6.61 23.05 0.02
CA ASP A 250 -7.16 23.89 -1.04
C ASP A 250 -8.59 23.49 -1.42
N ASP A 251 -8.92 22.20 -1.35
CA ASP A 251 -10.19 21.63 -1.77
C ASP A 251 -11.14 21.32 -0.62
N TYR A 252 -10.60 21.14 0.61
CA TYR A 252 -11.33 20.67 1.79
C TYR A 252 -11.21 21.62 2.97
N LYS A 253 -12.23 21.65 3.83
CA LYS A 253 -12.19 22.35 5.13
C LYS A 253 -11.57 21.42 6.16
N ILE A 254 -10.33 21.69 6.55
CA ILE A 254 -9.57 20.80 7.41
C ILE A 254 -9.39 21.41 8.81
N LYS A 255 -9.58 20.56 9.82
CA LYS A 255 -9.14 20.80 11.20
C LYS A 255 -8.11 19.75 11.56
N ILE A 256 -7.00 20.17 12.16
CA ILE A 256 -5.97 19.27 12.69
C ILE A 256 -5.82 19.48 14.19
N ILE A 257 -5.82 18.39 14.95
CA ILE A 257 -5.70 18.39 16.40
C ILE A 257 -4.43 17.67 16.80
N ASP A 258 -3.59 18.33 17.60
CA ASP A 258 -2.36 17.74 18.15
C ASP A 258 -2.19 18.17 19.62
N PRO A 259 -1.77 17.30 20.54
CA PRO A 259 -1.54 17.66 21.94
C PRO A 259 -0.29 18.51 22.15
N ASP A 260 0.69 18.43 21.25
CA ASP A 260 1.96 19.16 21.35
C ASP A 260 1.80 20.61 20.87
N LYS A 261 2.07 21.55 21.78
CA LYS A 261 1.96 22.98 21.52
C LYS A 261 2.94 23.45 20.46
N ASP A 262 4.20 23.00 20.55
CA ASP A 262 5.26 23.44 19.65
C ASP A 262 4.97 22.92 18.23
N ARG A 263 4.44 21.70 18.13
CA ARG A 263 3.99 21.14 16.85
C ARG A 263 2.81 21.93 16.27
N CYS A 264 1.84 22.32 17.08
CA CYS A 264 0.73 23.18 16.64
C CYS A 264 1.23 24.54 16.11
N GLU A 265 2.23 25.15 16.75
CA GLU A 265 2.84 26.40 16.27
C GLU A 265 3.53 26.23 14.92
N VAL A 266 4.24 25.12 14.70
CA VAL A 266 4.86 24.80 13.41
C VAL A 266 3.79 24.61 12.33
N LEU A 267 2.78 23.78 12.59
CA LEU A 267 1.69 23.54 11.66
C LEU A 267 0.95 24.82 11.25
N SER A 268 0.72 25.73 12.21
CA SER A 268 0.04 27.02 11.94
C SER A 268 0.86 27.97 11.04
N ARG A 269 2.16 27.71 10.88
CA ARG A 269 3.02 28.46 9.95
C ARG A 269 3.09 27.78 8.57
N GLU A 270 3.01 26.47 8.54
CA GLU A 270 3.16 25.66 7.32
C GLU A 270 1.85 25.51 6.53
N LEU A 271 0.71 25.51 7.24
CA LEU A 271 -0.63 25.31 6.66
C LEU A 271 -1.35 26.66 6.52
N ASN A 272 -1.98 26.87 5.36
CA ASN A 272 -2.56 28.19 5.02
C ASN A 272 -4.07 28.27 5.30
N ARG A 273 -4.80 27.15 5.13
CA ARG A 273 -6.27 27.10 5.25
C ARG A 273 -6.77 26.16 6.33
N THR A 274 -5.88 25.32 6.85
CA THR A 274 -6.20 24.34 7.88
C THR A 274 -6.29 25.01 9.25
N ILE A 275 -7.33 24.70 10.01
CA ILE A 275 -7.48 25.14 11.41
C ILE A 275 -6.68 24.20 12.30
N VAL A 276 -5.69 24.73 13.00
CA VAL A 276 -4.84 23.98 13.93
C VAL A 276 -5.33 24.16 15.35
N LEU A 277 -5.62 23.06 16.04
CA LEU A 277 -6.15 23.03 17.38
C LEU A 277 -5.23 22.23 18.31
N LYS A 278 -4.97 22.76 19.49
CA LYS A 278 -4.25 22.04 20.54
C LYS A 278 -5.20 21.21 21.36
N GLY A 279 -5.00 19.89 21.44
CA GLY A 279 -5.82 18.99 22.26
C GLY A 279 -5.56 17.53 22.00
N ALA A 280 -6.25 16.66 22.72
CA ALA A 280 -6.20 15.23 22.49
C ALA A 280 -7.36 14.77 21.60
N GLY A 281 -7.08 13.87 20.66
CA GLY A 281 -8.10 13.30 19.77
C GLY A 281 -9.16 12.44 20.48
N SER A 282 -8.90 12.07 21.72
CA SER A 282 -9.84 11.34 22.60
C SER A 282 -10.65 12.24 23.54
N ASP A 283 -10.51 13.57 23.44
CA ASP A 283 -11.26 14.53 24.25
C ASP A 283 -12.64 14.76 23.64
N GLU A 284 -13.66 14.19 24.29
CA GLU A 284 -15.06 14.25 23.85
C GLU A 284 -15.61 15.68 23.81
N GLU A 285 -15.24 16.52 24.79
CA GLU A 285 -15.73 17.91 24.88
C GLU A 285 -15.12 18.75 23.72
N LEU A 286 -13.84 18.56 23.45
CA LEU A 286 -13.18 19.21 22.30
C LEU A 286 -13.83 18.77 20.99
N LEU A 287 -14.03 17.48 20.75
CA LEU A 287 -14.64 16.99 19.53
C LEU A 287 -16.06 17.55 19.32
N LYS A 288 -16.86 17.63 20.37
CA LYS A 288 -18.22 18.23 20.33
C LYS A 288 -18.17 19.72 20.06
N SER A 289 -17.29 20.47 20.73
CA SER A 289 -17.15 21.90 20.51
C SER A 289 -16.71 22.25 19.08
N GLU A 290 -15.99 21.33 18.44
CA GLU A 290 -15.53 21.42 17.04
C GLU A 290 -16.54 20.85 16.03
N ASN A 291 -17.75 20.51 16.45
CA ASN A 291 -18.87 20.03 15.64
C ASN A 291 -18.57 18.71 14.91
N ILE A 292 -18.11 17.71 15.67
CA ILE A 292 -17.73 16.39 15.13
C ILE A 292 -18.86 15.73 14.33
N GLU A 293 -20.13 15.95 14.69
CA GLU A 293 -21.31 15.42 14.00
C GLU A 293 -21.47 15.92 12.56
N ASN A 294 -20.80 17.02 12.23
CA ASN A 294 -20.78 17.59 10.88
C ASN A 294 -19.52 17.22 10.08
N ILE A 295 -18.62 16.41 10.66
CA ILE A 295 -17.39 15.98 9.99
C ILE A 295 -17.72 14.81 9.06
N ASP A 296 -17.30 14.97 7.78
CA ASP A 296 -17.50 13.96 6.77
C ASP A 296 -16.47 12.85 6.91
N ILE A 297 -15.20 13.22 7.15
CA ILE A 297 -14.09 12.27 7.30
C ILE A 297 -13.26 12.61 8.53
N PHE A 298 -13.12 11.63 9.43
CA PHE A 298 -12.26 11.71 10.61
C PHE A 298 -11.04 10.82 10.41
N CYS A 299 -9.84 11.38 10.46
CA CYS A 299 -8.58 10.68 10.27
C CYS A 299 -7.77 10.67 11.57
N ALA A 300 -7.49 9.48 12.15
CA ALA A 300 -6.59 9.37 13.30
C ALA A 300 -5.22 8.82 12.85
N LEU A 301 -4.22 9.70 12.84
CA LEU A 301 -2.92 9.51 12.19
C LEU A 301 -1.75 9.74 13.16
N THR A 302 -1.94 9.43 14.44
CA THR A 302 -0.88 9.52 15.45
C THR A 302 0.04 8.29 15.41
N ASN A 303 1.14 8.33 16.15
CA ASN A 303 2.05 7.18 16.29
C ASN A 303 1.55 6.12 17.29
N ASP A 304 0.43 6.36 17.95
CA ASP A 304 -0.15 5.50 18.99
C ASP A 304 -1.43 4.83 18.48
N ASP A 305 -1.37 3.51 18.32
CA ASP A 305 -2.44 2.71 17.73
C ASP A 305 -3.71 2.76 18.57
N GLU A 306 -3.60 2.69 19.91
CA GLU A 306 -4.70 2.74 20.84
C GLU A 306 -5.43 4.09 20.78
N THR A 307 -4.67 5.19 20.74
CA THR A 307 -5.20 6.54 20.55
C THR A 307 -5.95 6.65 19.22
N ASN A 308 -5.40 6.11 18.13
CA ASN A 308 -6.03 6.16 16.81
C ASN A 308 -7.36 5.39 16.81
N ILE A 309 -7.37 4.18 17.36
CA ILE A 309 -8.56 3.32 17.44
C ILE A 309 -9.64 3.97 18.32
N MET A 310 -9.27 4.43 19.51
CA MET A 310 -10.22 5.01 20.46
C MET A 310 -10.79 6.34 20.01
N SER A 311 -9.96 7.20 19.41
CA SER A 311 -10.41 8.49 18.86
C SER A 311 -11.39 8.28 17.70
N ALA A 312 -11.11 7.33 16.80
CA ALA A 312 -11.99 7.01 15.67
C ALA A 312 -13.32 6.41 16.15
N PHE A 313 -13.28 5.51 17.13
CA PHE A 313 -14.48 4.95 17.74
C PHE A 313 -15.35 6.05 18.39
N LEU A 314 -14.73 6.95 19.16
CA LEU A 314 -15.41 8.09 19.76
C LEU A 314 -16.02 9.01 18.71
N ALA A 315 -15.25 9.38 17.68
CA ALA A 315 -15.71 10.21 16.57
C ALA A 315 -16.93 9.61 15.86
N LYS A 316 -16.89 8.31 15.58
CA LYS A 316 -17.99 7.58 14.96
C LYS A 316 -19.24 7.58 15.84
N LYS A 317 -19.09 7.36 17.15
CA LYS A 317 -20.17 7.43 18.12
C LYS A 317 -20.80 8.83 18.23
N LEU A 318 -19.98 9.87 18.03
CA LEU A 318 -20.40 11.27 18.05
C LEU A 318 -20.97 11.77 16.71
N GLY A 319 -20.98 10.94 15.67
CA GLY A 319 -21.66 11.23 14.42
C GLY A 319 -20.76 11.52 13.20
N ALA A 320 -19.44 11.36 13.30
CA ALA A 320 -18.57 11.42 12.14
C ALA A 320 -18.99 10.38 11.09
N LYS A 321 -19.09 10.77 9.81
CA LYS A 321 -19.67 9.91 8.76
C LYS A 321 -18.74 8.76 8.37
N LYS A 322 -17.44 9.05 8.18
CA LYS A 322 -16.40 8.08 7.80
C LYS A 322 -15.19 8.24 8.71
N THR A 323 -14.60 7.11 9.13
CA THR A 323 -13.40 7.10 9.98
C THR A 323 -12.27 6.34 9.29
N ILE A 324 -11.09 6.94 9.26
CA ILE A 324 -9.86 6.37 8.70
C ILE A 324 -8.79 6.41 9.78
N ILE A 325 -8.09 5.30 9.99
CA ILE A 325 -7.00 5.24 10.96
C ILE A 325 -5.73 4.65 10.35
N ILE A 326 -4.58 5.02 10.91
CA ILE A 326 -3.36 4.24 10.74
C ILE A 326 -3.15 3.35 11.96
N VAL A 327 -2.72 2.10 11.71
CA VAL A 327 -2.43 1.11 12.74
C VAL A 327 -1.11 0.43 12.39
N ASN A 328 -0.13 0.57 13.26
CA ASN A 328 1.19 -0.02 13.05
C ASN A 328 1.22 -1.52 13.40
N ASN A 329 0.49 -1.93 14.44
CA ASN A 329 0.38 -3.34 14.82
C ASN A 329 -0.78 -4.00 14.06
N TYR A 330 -0.45 -4.79 13.06
CA TYR A 330 -1.43 -5.47 12.21
C TYR A 330 -2.38 -6.39 13.00
N THR A 331 -2.00 -6.87 14.18
CA THR A 331 -2.87 -7.68 15.03
C THR A 331 -4.15 -6.93 15.40
N TYR A 332 -4.07 -5.62 15.63
CA TYR A 332 -5.24 -4.79 15.92
C TYR A 332 -6.22 -4.75 14.75
N ILE A 333 -5.74 -4.67 13.51
CA ILE A 333 -6.62 -4.65 12.31
C ILE A 333 -7.46 -5.93 12.25
N ASN A 334 -6.88 -7.08 12.59
CA ASN A 334 -7.57 -8.37 12.52
C ASN A 334 -8.65 -8.55 13.62
N ILE A 335 -8.50 -7.87 14.76
CA ILE A 335 -9.43 -8.00 15.90
C ILE A 335 -10.46 -6.88 15.94
N LEU A 336 -10.26 -5.77 15.19
CA LEU A 336 -11.22 -4.68 15.13
C LEU A 336 -12.53 -5.13 14.50
N PRO A 337 -13.67 -4.93 15.15
CA PRO A 337 -14.97 -5.16 14.54
C PRO A 337 -15.15 -4.22 13.33
N LYS A 338 -15.65 -4.74 12.21
CA LYS A 338 -15.82 -4.00 10.95
C LYS A 338 -16.69 -2.73 11.03
N ASN A 339 -17.47 -2.58 12.09
CA ASN A 339 -18.33 -1.43 12.34
C ASN A 339 -17.70 -0.36 13.25
N PHE A 340 -16.48 -0.60 13.76
CA PHE A 340 -15.79 0.35 14.64
C PHE A 340 -15.04 1.42 13.87
N VAL A 341 -14.41 1.03 12.77
CA VAL A 341 -13.62 1.89 11.90
C VAL A 341 -13.93 1.51 10.46
N ASP A 342 -14.07 2.48 9.58
CA ASP A 342 -14.39 2.21 8.17
C ASP A 342 -13.15 1.77 7.39
N ILE A 343 -12.01 2.42 7.61
CA ILE A 343 -10.74 2.11 6.94
C ILE A 343 -9.59 2.12 7.95
N ALA A 344 -8.78 1.06 7.92
CA ALA A 344 -7.55 0.96 8.71
C ALA A 344 -6.36 0.64 7.78
N LEU A 345 -5.35 1.52 7.78
CA LEU A 345 -4.13 1.38 6.99
C LEU A 345 -2.94 1.03 7.89
N SER A 346 -2.00 0.24 7.38
CA SER A 346 -0.77 -0.09 8.11
C SER A 346 0.47 0.40 7.36
N PRO A 347 1.09 1.50 7.81
CA PRO A 347 2.35 1.98 7.24
C PRO A 347 3.47 0.94 7.28
N GLN A 348 3.51 0.13 8.36
CA GLN A 348 4.47 -0.97 8.50
C GLN A 348 4.29 -2.00 7.37
N ARG A 349 3.05 -2.42 7.10
CA ARG A 349 2.76 -3.42 6.06
C ARG A 349 3.10 -2.88 4.67
N LEU A 350 2.79 -1.62 4.42
CA LEU A 350 3.14 -0.96 3.17
C LEU A 350 4.67 -0.95 2.97
N THR A 351 5.44 -0.57 4.00
CA THR A 351 6.91 -0.61 3.94
C THR A 351 7.44 -2.01 3.62
N VAL A 352 6.90 -3.03 4.28
CA VAL A 352 7.31 -4.43 4.03
C VAL A 352 7.00 -4.82 2.58
N SER A 353 5.82 -4.48 2.08
CA SER A 353 5.45 -4.75 0.68
C SER A 353 6.39 -4.04 -0.29
N MET A 354 6.68 -2.76 -0.09
CA MET A 354 7.61 -2.00 -0.92
C MET A 354 9.01 -2.63 -0.95
N VAL A 355 9.53 -3.06 0.21
CA VAL A 355 10.84 -3.74 0.26
C VAL A 355 10.81 -5.06 -0.47
N LEU A 356 9.78 -5.89 -0.25
CA LEU A 356 9.67 -7.21 -0.88
C LEU A 356 9.56 -7.12 -2.40
N GLN A 357 8.88 -6.10 -2.93
CA GLN A 357 8.83 -5.81 -4.37
C GLN A 357 10.22 -5.63 -4.98
N HIS A 358 11.13 -5.02 -4.24
CA HIS A 358 12.50 -4.77 -4.69
C HIS A 358 13.48 -5.91 -4.42
N LEU A 359 13.06 -6.96 -3.68
CA LEU A 359 13.84 -8.15 -3.38
C LEU A 359 13.59 -9.32 -4.32
N ALA A 360 12.60 -9.23 -5.21
CA ALA A 360 12.27 -10.29 -6.16
C ALA A 360 13.51 -10.79 -6.92
N LYS A 361 13.61 -12.11 -7.08
CA LYS A 361 14.79 -12.79 -7.65
C LYS A 361 14.91 -12.53 -9.14
N GLY A 362 16.07 -12.07 -9.58
CA GLY A 362 16.44 -11.92 -10.99
C GLY A 362 16.12 -10.53 -11.55
N ASP A 363 16.32 -10.42 -12.89
CA ASP A 363 15.89 -9.27 -13.70
C ASP A 363 14.37 -9.26 -13.91
N VAL A 364 13.61 -9.84 -12.96
CA VAL A 364 12.14 -9.78 -12.95
C VAL A 364 11.79 -8.34 -12.64
N PRO A 365 11.32 -7.58 -13.61
CA PRO A 365 10.89 -6.21 -13.36
C PRO A 365 9.67 -6.28 -12.45
N GLN A 366 9.80 -5.67 -11.30
CA GLN A 366 8.72 -5.24 -10.41
C GLN A 366 7.45 -6.10 -10.45
N GLU A 367 7.48 -7.28 -9.82
CA GLU A 367 6.25 -7.88 -9.33
C GLU A 367 5.71 -6.99 -8.21
N VAL A 368 4.77 -6.15 -8.55
CA VAL A 368 4.03 -5.38 -7.55
C VAL A 368 2.94 -6.29 -7.00
N ILE A 369 3.17 -6.91 -5.85
CA ILE A 369 2.16 -7.73 -5.19
C ILE A 369 1.31 -6.84 -4.31
N PHE A 370 0.10 -6.54 -4.74
CA PHE A 370 -0.91 -5.86 -3.94
C PHE A 370 -1.76 -6.87 -3.19
N LYS A 371 -1.74 -6.82 -1.86
CA LYS A 371 -2.65 -7.61 -1.02
C LYS A 371 -3.85 -6.77 -0.66
N MET A 372 -5.00 -7.14 -1.18
CA MET A 372 -6.27 -6.50 -0.89
C MET A 372 -6.83 -6.97 0.46
N GLN A 373 -7.62 -6.13 1.11
CA GLN A 373 -8.20 -6.45 2.44
C GLN A 373 -9.08 -7.71 2.41
N SER A 374 -9.69 -8.00 1.28
CA SER A 374 -10.51 -9.20 1.05
C SER A 374 -9.70 -10.49 0.88
N GLY A 375 -8.35 -10.41 0.79
CA GLY A 375 -7.47 -11.54 0.53
C GLY A 375 -7.24 -11.83 -0.96
N ALA A 376 -7.71 -10.97 -1.89
CA ALA A 376 -7.23 -10.96 -3.26
C ALA A 376 -5.81 -10.42 -3.32
N GLU A 377 -5.07 -10.85 -4.32
CA GLU A 377 -3.77 -10.31 -4.65
C GLU A 377 -3.77 -9.90 -6.12
N ALA A 378 -3.04 -8.87 -6.47
CA ALA A 378 -2.77 -8.51 -7.84
C ALA A 378 -1.27 -8.42 -8.04
N ILE A 379 -0.79 -8.92 -9.18
CA ILE A 379 0.62 -8.91 -9.55
C ILE A 379 0.74 -8.15 -10.85
N GLU A 380 1.62 -7.15 -10.87
CA GLU A 380 2.05 -6.46 -12.08
C GLU A 380 3.45 -6.91 -12.44
N GLY A 381 3.68 -7.37 -13.66
CA GLY A 381 4.99 -7.83 -14.09
C GLY A 381 5.13 -7.92 -15.61
N ILE A 382 6.36 -8.04 -16.11
CA ILE A 382 6.64 -8.22 -17.53
C ILE A 382 6.69 -9.71 -17.86
N ILE A 383 5.91 -10.13 -18.86
CA ILE A 383 5.95 -11.51 -19.34
C ILE A 383 7.07 -11.70 -20.34
N HIS A 384 7.98 -12.63 -20.04
CA HIS A 384 9.09 -13.00 -20.91
C HIS A 384 8.83 -14.34 -21.61
N LYS A 385 9.45 -14.53 -22.77
CA LYS A 385 9.43 -15.84 -23.42
C LYS A 385 10.33 -16.79 -22.65
N ASN A 386 9.77 -17.79 -22.02
CA ASN A 386 10.46 -18.84 -21.27
C ASN A 386 9.70 -20.17 -21.41
N LYS A 387 10.22 -21.25 -20.83
CA LYS A 387 9.61 -22.60 -20.89
C LYS A 387 8.17 -22.68 -20.34
N PHE A 388 7.74 -21.74 -19.52
CA PHE A 388 6.40 -21.69 -18.94
C PHE A 388 5.42 -20.86 -19.76
N THR A 389 5.94 -19.98 -20.64
CA THR A 389 5.15 -19.01 -21.40
C THR A 389 5.14 -19.27 -22.90
N GLU A 390 5.80 -20.34 -23.41
CA GLU A 390 5.84 -20.64 -24.85
C GLU A 390 4.44 -20.67 -25.49
N GLU A 391 3.46 -21.29 -24.80
CA GLU A 391 2.09 -21.40 -25.30
C GLU A 391 1.24 -20.13 -25.09
N PHE A 392 1.75 -19.11 -24.38
CA PHE A 392 0.99 -17.93 -24.04
C PHE A 392 0.88 -16.93 -25.19
N PHE A 393 1.87 -16.89 -26.08
CA PHE A 393 1.95 -15.89 -27.14
C PHE A 393 1.14 -16.22 -28.40
N ASP A 394 0.72 -17.47 -28.55
CA ASP A 394 -0.03 -17.96 -29.71
C ASP A 394 -1.53 -18.13 -29.45
N LYS A 395 -1.98 -17.88 -28.19
CA LYS A 395 -3.36 -18.06 -27.76
C LYS A 395 -3.96 -16.75 -27.25
N PRO A 396 -5.25 -16.51 -27.47
CA PRO A 396 -5.92 -15.37 -26.84
C PRO A 396 -5.96 -15.52 -25.32
N ILE A 397 -5.98 -14.38 -24.60
CA ILE A 397 -5.96 -14.36 -23.14
C ILE A 397 -7.02 -15.26 -22.51
N SER A 398 -8.19 -15.38 -23.13
CA SER A 398 -9.29 -16.24 -22.66
C SER A 398 -9.01 -17.75 -22.68
N GLU A 399 -7.99 -18.19 -23.43
CA GLU A 399 -7.63 -19.60 -23.61
C GLU A 399 -6.30 -19.97 -22.93
N LEU A 400 -5.69 -19.01 -22.22
CA LEU A 400 -4.43 -19.25 -21.54
C LEU A 400 -4.60 -20.22 -20.36
N PRO A 401 -3.64 -21.12 -20.14
CA PRO A 401 -3.69 -22.12 -19.07
C PRO A 401 -3.33 -21.49 -17.71
N LEU A 402 -4.10 -20.48 -17.29
CA LEU A 402 -3.93 -19.87 -15.97
C LEU A 402 -4.44 -20.81 -14.87
N PRO A 403 -3.82 -20.79 -13.68
CA PRO A 403 -4.35 -21.49 -12.52
C PRO A 403 -5.77 -21.01 -12.15
N ASP A 404 -6.56 -21.91 -11.56
CA ASP A 404 -7.89 -21.55 -11.05
C ASP A 404 -7.80 -20.36 -10.09
N GLY A 405 -8.71 -19.42 -10.24
CA GLY A 405 -8.72 -18.20 -9.42
C GLY A 405 -7.82 -17.07 -9.95
N CYS A 406 -7.20 -17.23 -11.13
CA CYS A 406 -6.38 -16.19 -11.76
C CYS A 406 -7.03 -15.58 -12.99
N VAL A 407 -6.85 -14.28 -13.17
CA VAL A 407 -7.31 -13.58 -14.37
C VAL A 407 -6.32 -12.47 -14.75
N ILE A 408 -5.94 -12.39 -16.03
CA ILE A 408 -5.20 -11.25 -16.57
C ILE A 408 -6.21 -10.11 -16.77
N ALA A 409 -6.09 -9.05 -16.00
CA ALA A 409 -7.03 -7.94 -15.99
C ALA A 409 -6.69 -6.86 -17.00
N ALA A 410 -5.40 -6.60 -17.23
CA ALA A 410 -4.92 -5.66 -18.24
C ALA A 410 -3.55 -6.09 -18.80
N VAL A 411 -3.25 -5.57 -19.97
CA VAL A 411 -1.95 -5.66 -20.64
C VAL A 411 -1.49 -4.26 -20.99
N ILE A 412 -0.27 -3.93 -20.63
CA ILE A 412 0.38 -2.66 -20.98
C ILE A 412 1.47 -2.96 -22.01
N ARG A 413 1.38 -2.32 -23.16
CA ARG A 413 2.31 -2.48 -24.28
C ARG A 413 2.71 -1.13 -24.81
N ALA A 414 4.00 -0.78 -24.76
CA ALA A 414 4.53 0.51 -25.21
C ALA A 414 3.72 1.70 -24.65
N ASP A 415 3.44 1.67 -23.35
CA ASP A 415 2.63 2.64 -22.59
C ASP A 415 1.13 2.73 -22.96
N GLU A 416 0.67 1.92 -23.89
CA GLU A 416 -0.76 1.77 -24.15
C GLU A 416 -1.37 0.67 -23.27
N VAL A 417 -2.53 0.96 -22.68
CA VAL A 417 -3.27 0.05 -21.81
C VAL A 417 -4.35 -0.68 -22.61
N TYR A 418 -4.35 -1.98 -22.52
CA TYR A 418 -5.39 -2.85 -23.09
C TYR A 418 -6.11 -3.55 -21.93
N MET A 419 -7.35 -3.16 -21.65
CA MET A 419 -8.18 -3.89 -20.69
C MET A 419 -8.47 -5.32 -21.18
N HIS A 420 -8.82 -6.21 -20.26
CA HIS A 420 -9.12 -7.60 -20.59
C HIS A 420 -10.07 -7.71 -21.78
N SER A 421 -9.60 -8.33 -22.85
CA SER A 421 -10.37 -8.65 -24.03
C SER A 421 -10.13 -10.11 -24.41
N LYS A 422 -11.22 -10.87 -24.62
CA LYS A 422 -11.14 -12.30 -24.89
C LYS A 422 -10.19 -12.65 -26.05
N ASN A 423 -10.08 -11.77 -27.03
CA ASN A 423 -9.29 -12.00 -28.25
C ASN A 423 -7.89 -11.36 -28.20
N LEU A 424 -7.50 -10.74 -27.09
CA LEU A 424 -6.20 -10.10 -26.97
C LEU A 424 -5.11 -11.19 -26.93
N LEU A 425 -4.08 -11.03 -27.77
CA LEU A 425 -2.88 -11.87 -27.78
C LEU A 425 -1.77 -11.17 -27.00
N LEU A 426 -1.11 -11.93 -26.13
CA LEU A 426 0.11 -11.45 -25.48
C LEU A 426 1.30 -11.40 -26.44
N LYS A 427 2.22 -10.50 -26.19
CA LYS A 427 3.51 -10.41 -26.86
C LYS A 427 4.64 -10.48 -25.82
N PRO A 428 5.82 -10.98 -26.20
CA PRO A 428 6.98 -10.91 -25.33
C PRO A 428 7.26 -9.46 -24.90
N ASN A 429 7.59 -9.27 -23.62
CA ASN A 429 7.82 -7.99 -22.98
C ASN A 429 6.54 -7.13 -22.75
N ASP A 430 5.35 -7.68 -22.94
CA ASP A 430 4.14 -7.04 -22.41
C ASP A 430 4.22 -7.03 -20.90
N LYS A 431 3.82 -5.91 -20.28
CA LYS A 431 3.58 -5.84 -18.85
C LYS A 431 2.11 -6.24 -18.61
N ILE A 432 1.86 -7.19 -17.73
CA ILE A 432 0.52 -7.71 -17.44
C ILE A 432 0.14 -7.47 -15.98
N ILE A 433 -1.15 -7.28 -15.74
CA ILE A 433 -1.73 -7.23 -14.40
C ILE A 433 -2.57 -8.48 -14.21
N VAL A 434 -2.17 -9.34 -13.26
CA VAL A 434 -2.84 -10.60 -12.94
C VAL A 434 -3.49 -10.50 -11.57
N PHE A 435 -4.79 -10.73 -11.48
CA PHE A 435 -5.50 -10.88 -10.22
C PHE A 435 -5.53 -12.34 -9.80
N ILE A 436 -5.29 -12.59 -8.51
CA ILE A 436 -5.24 -13.90 -7.88
C ILE A 436 -6.27 -13.93 -6.76
N LEU A 437 -7.23 -14.85 -6.83
CA LEU A 437 -8.35 -14.97 -5.91
C LEU A 437 -8.26 -16.28 -5.14
N GLY A 438 -8.20 -16.18 -3.81
CA GLY A 438 -8.18 -17.36 -2.95
C GLY A 438 -6.80 -18.03 -2.84
N LYS A 439 -6.80 -19.31 -2.48
CA LYS A 439 -5.57 -20.11 -2.37
C LYS A 439 -5.21 -20.67 -3.74
N THR A 440 -4.31 -20.02 -4.42
CA THR A 440 -3.81 -20.44 -5.74
C THR A 440 -2.32 -20.75 -5.64
N ASP A 441 -1.83 -21.58 -6.53
CA ASP A 441 -0.42 -21.89 -6.68
C ASP A 441 0.32 -20.68 -7.27
N LYS A 442 0.84 -19.84 -6.38
CA LYS A 442 1.53 -18.60 -6.75
C LYS A 442 2.79 -18.85 -7.58
N GLU A 443 3.50 -19.93 -7.31
CA GLU A 443 4.72 -20.28 -8.03
C GLU A 443 4.47 -20.38 -9.53
N LYS A 444 3.28 -20.87 -9.94
CA LYS A 444 2.93 -20.90 -11.36
C LYS A 444 2.73 -19.53 -11.98
N ILE A 445 2.24 -18.56 -11.21
CA ILE A 445 2.11 -17.17 -11.69
C ILE A 445 3.48 -16.47 -11.70
N GLU A 446 4.28 -16.64 -10.65
CA GLU A 446 5.64 -16.09 -10.58
C GLU A 446 6.53 -16.61 -11.74
N ASN A 447 6.36 -17.87 -12.13
CA ASN A 447 7.08 -18.44 -13.27
C ASN A 447 6.77 -17.77 -14.64
N LEU A 448 5.64 -17.05 -14.77
CA LEU A 448 5.34 -16.29 -15.99
C LEU A 448 6.29 -15.11 -16.21
N PHE A 449 6.87 -14.60 -15.13
CA PHE A 449 7.72 -13.42 -15.12
C PHE A 449 9.22 -13.75 -15.09
N LEU A 450 9.61 -15.02 -15.06
CA LEU A 450 11.01 -15.42 -15.07
C LEU A 450 11.63 -15.14 -16.45
N THR A 451 12.87 -14.65 -16.45
CA THR A 451 13.77 -14.68 -17.62
C THR A 451 14.47 -16.04 -17.66
N ASP A 452 14.67 -16.61 -18.85
CA ASP A 452 15.45 -17.84 -19.06
C ASP A 452 16.88 -17.72 -18.54
#